data_7d6d9c2a7fc398e902534b87aaff9b66
#
_entry.id   7d6d9c2a7fc398e902534b87aaff9b66
#
_cell.length_a   1.000
_cell.length_b   1.000
_cell.length_c   1.000
_cell.angle_alpha   90.00
_cell.angle_beta   90.00
_cell.angle_gamma   90.00
#
_symmetry.space_group_name_H-M   'P 1'
#
loop_
_entity.id
_entity.type
_entity.pdbx_description
1 polymer ?
#
loop_
_entity_poly.entity_id
_entity_poly.type
_entity_poly.pdbx_seq_one_letter_code
_entity_poly.pdbx_strand_id
1 'polypeptide(L)'
;MSVNFVKVIPVVGAVIYKNGKILAAQRKKDSRLGGLWEFPGGKIEPNESPKDALKREINEELEAEIEIHEEICTTVYEYDFATIKLTTFRCTMQTDTIKLNEHQDAKWLNTSDINSVTWAPADIPTIRAIMEAD
;
A
#
# COMPACT_ATOMS: atom_id res chain seq x y z
N MET A 1 4.93 22.06 -31.42
CA MET A 1 4.02 21.25 -30.60
C MET A 1 4.82 20.60 -29.47
N SER A 2 4.44 20.87 -28.24
CA SER A 2 5.13 20.29 -27.11
C SER A 2 4.52 18.93 -26.77
N VAL A 3 5.37 17.98 -26.45
CA VAL A 3 4.94 16.66 -25.98
C VAL A 3 5.18 16.61 -24.48
N ASN A 4 4.10 16.43 -23.74
CA ASN A 4 4.20 16.29 -22.28
C ASN A 4 4.38 14.82 -21.93
N PHE A 5 5.55 14.49 -21.38
CA PHE A 5 5.81 13.16 -20.86
C PHE A 5 5.41 13.12 -19.38
N VAL A 6 4.43 12.32 -19.07
CA VAL A 6 4.03 12.10 -17.68
C VAL A 6 4.84 10.94 -17.13
N LYS A 7 5.57 11.21 -16.06
CA LYS A 7 6.33 10.16 -15.37
C LYS A 7 5.37 9.30 -14.57
N VAL A 8 5.27 8.04 -14.91
CA VAL A 8 4.48 7.06 -14.17
C VAL A 8 5.40 6.26 -13.28
N ILE A 9 5.14 6.30 -11.98
CA ILE A 9 5.95 5.60 -10.98
C ILE A 9 5.24 4.30 -10.59
N PRO A 10 5.84 3.13 -10.88
CA PRO A 10 5.26 1.86 -10.46
C PRO A 10 5.49 1.63 -8.98
N VAL A 11 4.41 1.33 -8.26
CA VAL A 11 4.39 1.15 -6.81
C VAL A 11 3.61 -0.11 -6.48
N VAL A 12 4.02 -0.81 -5.43
CA VAL A 12 3.31 -1.98 -4.91
C VAL A 12 2.82 -1.71 -3.51
N GLY A 13 1.68 -2.30 -3.16
CA GLY A 13 1.10 -2.21 -1.83
C GLY A 13 0.63 -3.56 -1.32
N ALA A 14 0.78 -3.78 -0.02
CA ALA A 14 0.41 -5.02 0.63
C ALA A 14 -0.88 -4.85 1.43
N VAL A 15 -1.92 -5.60 1.05
CA VAL A 15 -3.13 -5.73 1.86
C VAL A 15 -2.88 -6.93 2.76
N ILE A 16 -2.39 -6.64 3.96
CA ILE A 16 -1.92 -7.66 4.90
C ILE A 16 -3.07 -8.07 5.83
N TYR A 17 -3.43 -9.34 5.78
CA TYR A 17 -4.46 -9.93 6.65
C TYR A 17 -3.82 -10.65 7.83
N LYS A 18 -4.38 -10.42 9.01
CA LYS A 18 -4.03 -11.15 10.23
C LYS A 18 -5.28 -11.23 11.10
N ASN A 19 -5.67 -12.45 11.44
CA ASN A 19 -6.88 -12.71 12.27
C ASN A 19 -8.14 -12.03 11.71
N GLY A 20 -8.29 -12.01 10.37
CA GLY A 20 -9.43 -11.42 9.70
C GLY A 20 -9.41 -9.90 9.60
N LYS A 21 -8.33 -9.26 10.07
CA LYS A 21 -8.17 -7.81 10.02
C LYS A 21 -7.13 -7.41 8.99
N ILE A 22 -7.25 -6.18 8.51
CA ILE A 22 -6.37 -5.62 7.48
C ILE A 22 -5.52 -4.51 8.10
N LEU A 23 -4.23 -4.50 7.77
CA LEU A 23 -3.31 -3.48 8.26
C LEU A 23 -3.42 -2.20 7.45
N ALA A 24 -3.69 -1.09 8.14
CA ALA A 24 -3.63 0.27 7.60
C ALA A 24 -2.48 1.01 8.27
N ALA A 25 -1.67 1.71 7.49
CA ALA A 25 -0.51 2.44 7.99
C ALA A 25 -0.66 3.93 7.68
N GLN A 26 -0.38 4.78 8.66
CA GLN A 26 -0.53 6.23 8.54
C GLN A 26 0.80 6.88 8.19
N ARG A 27 0.79 7.67 7.12
CA ARG A 27 1.96 8.42 6.67
C ARG A 27 2.31 9.52 7.67
N LYS A 28 3.61 9.77 7.85
CA LYS A 28 4.10 10.83 8.73
C LYS A 28 3.57 12.19 8.28
N LYS A 29 3.23 13.03 9.25
CA LYS A 29 2.64 14.36 9.03
C LYS A 29 3.45 15.24 8.08
N ASP A 30 4.77 15.16 8.16
CA ASP A 30 5.69 16.00 7.39
C ASP A 30 6.06 15.40 6.02
N SER A 31 5.47 14.27 5.66
CA SER A 31 5.68 13.64 4.35
C SER A 31 4.60 14.07 3.36
N ARG A 32 4.79 13.72 2.09
CA ARG A 32 3.73 13.87 1.07
C ARG A 32 2.53 13.04 1.47
N LEU A 33 1.33 13.57 1.29
CA LEU A 33 0.09 12.94 1.72
C LEU A 33 0.08 12.65 3.23
N GLY A 34 0.78 13.51 4.00
CA GLY A 34 0.95 13.32 5.43
C GLY A 34 -0.35 13.21 6.18
N GLY A 35 -0.40 12.27 7.12
CA GLY A 35 -1.59 12.00 7.92
C GLY A 35 -2.60 11.08 7.25
N LEU A 36 -2.50 10.83 5.94
CA LEU A 36 -3.38 9.89 5.25
C LEU A 36 -2.92 8.45 5.50
N TRP A 37 -3.85 7.53 5.40
CA TRP A 37 -3.62 6.11 5.60
C TRP A 37 -3.43 5.40 4.26
N GLU A 38 -2.63 4.36 4.25
CA GLU A 38 -2.29 3.62 3.05
C GLU A 38 -2.03 2.15 3.36
N PHE A 39 -2.02 1.32 2.31
CA PHE A 39 -1.44 0.01 2.41
C PHE A 39 0.08 0.16 2.34
N PRO A 40 0.84 -0.47 3.23
CA PRO A 40 2.30 -0.34 3.21
C PRO A 40 2.88 -0.93 1.93
N GLY A 41 3.96 -0.35 1.47
CA GLY A 41 4.63 -0.74 0.23
C GLY A 41 5.52 0.38 -0.27
N GLY A 42 5.85 0.36 -1.56
CA GLY A 42 6.71 1.38 -2.13
C GLY A 42 7.04 1.14 -3.59
N LYS A 43 8.04 1.86 -4.07
CA LYS A 43 8.44 1.85 -5.47
C LYS A 43 9.08 0.52 -5.87
N ILE A 44 8.76 0.09 -7.09
CA ILE A 44 9.47 -1.02 -7.73
C ILE A 44 10.76 -0.49 -8.32
N GLU A 45 11.89 -1.07 -7.96
CA GLU A 45 13.19 -0.68 -8.47
C GLU A 45 13.49 -1.36 -9.81
N PRO A 46 14.42 -0.80 -10.64
CA PRO A 46 14.80 -1.43 -11.90
C PRO A 46 15.25 -2.89 -11.68
N ASN A 47 14.83 -3.77 -12.57
CA ASN A 47 15.17 -5.20 -12.54
C ASN A 47 14.58 -5.98 -11.36
N GLU A 48 13.62 -5.38 -10.67
CA GLU A 48 12.95 -6.00 -9.55
C GLU A 48 11.52 -6.41 -9.96
N SER A 49 11.09 -7.62 -9.60
CA SER A 49 9.69 -8.00 -9.82
C SER A 49 8.78 -7.29 -8.81
N PRO A 50 7.49 -7.09 -9.14
CA PRO A 50 6.56 -6.50 -8.18
C PRO A 50 6.52 -7.20 -6.83
N LYS A 51 6.53 -8.53 -6.81
CA LYS A 51 6.50 -9.30 -5.57
C LYS A 51 7.79 -9.17 -4.76
N ASP A 52 8.94 -9.14 -5.43
CA ASP A 52 10.22 -8.94 -4.75
C ASP A 52 10.31 -7.54 -4.17
N ALA A 53 9.83 -6.52 -4.91
CA ALA A 53 9.75 -5.15 -4.42
C ALA A 53 8.89 -5.08 -3.15
N LEU A 54 7.74 -5.75 -3.17
CA LEU A 54 6.82 -5.72 -2.03
C LEU A 54 7.42 -6.38 -0.80
N LYS A 55 8.08 -7.52 -0.95
CA LYS A 55 8.78 -8.17 0.17
C LYS A 55 9.86 -7.28 0.77
N ARG A 56 10.63 -6.64 -0.09
CA ARG A 56 11.70 -5.73 0.33
C ARG A 56 11.13 -4.52 1.07
N GLU A 57 10.11 -3.88 0.50
CA GLU A 57 9.49 -2.69 1.11
C GLU A 57 8.87 -3.00 2.47
N ILE A 58 8.16 -4.13 2.59
CA ILE A 58 7.55 -4.50 3.87
C ILE A 58 8.62 -4.81 4.92
N ASN A 59 9.71 -5.46 4.52
CA ASN A 59 10.82 -5.69 5.44
C ASN A 59 11.46 -4.38 5.91
N GLU A 60 11.70 -3.44 4.99
CA GLU A 60 12.27 -2.13 5.31
C GLU A 60 11.36 -1.29 6.21
N GLU A 61 10.06 -1.24 5.88
CA GLU A 61 9.11 -0.36 6.57
C GLU A 61 8.61 -0.92 7.89
N LEU A 62 8.38 -2.23 7.97
CA LEU A 62 7.70 -2.87 9.10
C LEU A 62 8.53 -3.93 9.81
N GLU A 63 9.71 -4.26 9.30
CA GLU A 63 10.54 -5.38 9.79
C GLU A 63 9.70 -6.66 9.91
N ALA A 64 8.89 -6.91 8.90
CA ALA A 64 7.98 -8.04 8.84
C ALA A 64 8.20 -8.85 7.56
N GLU A 65 7.91 -10.14 7.65
CA GLU A 65 7.92 -11.04 6.51
C GLU A 65 6.48 -11.38 6.16
N ILE A 66 6.19 -11.38 4.86
CA ILE A 66 4.85 -11.65 4.34
C ILE A 66 4.89 -12.75 3.30
N GLU A 67 3.77 -13.46 3.19
CA GLU A 67 3.48 -14.33 2.05
C GLU A 67 2.55 -13.55 1.14
N ILE A 68 2.94 -13.46 -0.15
CA ILE A 68 2.18 -12.71 -1.15
C ILE A 68 1.32 -13.68 -1.95
N HIS A 69 0.02 -13.38 -2.01
CA HIS A 69 -0.96 -14.18 -2.73
C HIS A 69 -1.34 -13.48 -4.03
N GLU A 70 -2.64 -13.44 -4.37
CA GLU A 70 -3.08 -12.87 -5.64
C GLU A 70 -3.08 -11.35 -5.68
N GLU A 71 -2.96 -10.80 -6.87
CA GLU A 71 -3.14 -9.38 -7.12
C GLU A 71 -4.61 -9.02 -6.87
N ILE A 72 -4.84 -7.88 -6.21
CA ILE A 72 -6.19 -7.38 -5.95
C ILE A 72 -6.60 -6.36 -7.00
N CYS A 73 -5.76 -5.34 -7.21
CA CYS A 73 -6.14 -4.19 -8.02
C CYS A 73 -4.91 -3.47 -8.54
N THR A 74 -5.00 -2.91 -9.74
CA THR A 74 -4.00 -1.97 -10.26
C THR A 74 -4.71 -0.65 -10.53
N THR A 75 -4.20 0.42 -9.92
CA THR A 75 -4.77 1.76 -9.98
C THR A 75 -3.74 2.73 -10.52
N VAL A 76 -4.14 3.53 -11.52
CA VAL A 76 -3.34 4.66 -11.98
C VAL A 76 -3.98 5.91 -11.41
N TYR A 77 -3.25 6.63 -10.58
CA TYR A 77 -3.74 7.86 -9.95
C TYR A 77 -2.77 9.01 -10.21
N GLU A 78 -3.31 10.12 -10.68
CA GLU A 78 -2.54 11.31 -11.00
C GLU A 78 -2.57 12.27 -9.81
N TYR A 79 -1.44 12.35 -9.08
CA TYR A 79 -1.24 13.36 -8.06
C TYR A 79 -0.53 14.57 -8.68
N ASP A 80 -0.55 15.72 -8.01
CA ASP A 80 0.13 16.93 -8.47
C ASP A 80 1.64 16.70 -8.69
N PHE A 81 2.24 15.86 -7.88
CA PHE A 81 3.69 15.62 -7.89
C PHE A 81 4.11 14.46 -8.79
N ALA A 82 3.21 13.53 -9.12
CA ALA A 82 3.52 12.35 -9.93
C ALA A 82 2.27 11.54 -10.24
N THR A 83 2.33 10.76 -11.33
CA THR A 83 1.33 9.75 -11.61
C THR A 83 1.81 8.42 -11.03
N ILE A 84 1.01 7.82 -10.19
CA ILE A 84 1.33 6.58 -9.48
C ILE A 84 0.54 5.43 -10.10
N LYS A 85 1.24 4.34 -10.44
CA LYS A 85 0.61 3.08 -10.84
C LYS A 85 0.78 2.10 -9.68
N LEU A 86 -0.26 1.98 -8.87
CA LEU A 86 -0.25 1.14 -7.67
C LEU A 86 -0.86 -0.22 -7.97
N THR A 87 -0.09 -1.27 -7.74
CA THR A 87 -0.57 -2.65 -7.79
C THR A 87 -0.58 -3.21 -6.37
N THR A 88 -1.75 -3.66 -5.92
CA THR A 88 -1.91 -4.22 -4.57
C THR A 88 -2.09 -5.73 -4.62
N PHE A 89 -1.56 -6.39 -3.59
CA PHE A 89 -1.63 -7.85 -3.44
C PHE A 89 -2.21 -8.21 -2.08
N ARG A 90 -2.98 -9.28 -2.06
CA ARG A 90 -3.39 -9.88 -0.79
C ARG A 90 -2.18 -10.59 -0.19
N CYS A 91 -1.93 -10.33 1.08
CA CYS A 91 -0.79 -10.88 1.80
C CYS A 91 -1.20 -11.40 3.16
N THR A 92 -0.41 -12.33 3.71
CA THR A 92 -0.55 -12.78 5.09
C THR A 92 0.79 -12.60 5.80
N MET A 93 0.75 -12.32 7.11
CA MET A 93 1.97 -12.16 7.89
C MET A 93 2.56 -13.51 8.27
N GLN A 94 3.89 -13.59 8.14
CA GLN A 94 4.66 -14.74 8.61
C GLN A 94 5.32 -14.44 9.96
N THR A 95 5.48 -13.15 10.29
CA THR A 95 6.01 -12.70 11.58
C THR A 95 4.85 -12.28 12.49
N ASP A 96 5.08 -12.32 13.81
CA ASP A 96 4.02 -12.00 14.79
C ASP A 96 3.84 -10.52 15.03
N THR A 97 4.89 -9.73 14.83
CA THR A 97 4.89 -8.30 15.17
C THR A 97 5.36 -7.45 14.01
N ILE A 98 5.01 -6.18 14.05
CA ILE A 98 5.51 -5.17 13.12
C ILE A 98 6.22 -4.06 13.91
N LYS A 99 7.14 -3.37 13.22
CA LYS A 99 7.83 -2.21 13.76
C LYS A 99 7.65 -1.06 12.77
N LEU A 100 7.28 0.12 13.26
CA LEU A 100 7.04 1.27 12.37
C LEU A 100 8.32 2.05 12.15
N ASN A 101 8.98 1.81 11.03
CA ASN A 101 10.20 2.52 10.65
C ASN A 101 9.91 3.79 9.85
N GLU A 102 8.81 3.83 9.10
CA GLU A 102 8.50 4.93 8.17
C GLU A 102 7.10 5.54 8.37
N HIS A 103 6.25 4.92 9.17
CA HIS A 103 4.90 5.40 9.42
C HIS A 103 4.78 5.92 10.85
N GLN A 104 3.83 6.83 11.09
CA GLN A 104 3.61 7.35 12.44
C GLN A 104 2.59 6.53 13.24
N ASP A 105 1.76 5.73 12.59
CA ASP A 105 0.75 4.90 13.25
C ASP A 105 0.37 3.72 12.34
N ALA A 106 -0.23 2.71 12.95
CA ALA A 106 -0.79 1.57 12.23
C ALA A 106 -2.00 1.05 12.98
N LYS A 107 -2.98 0.55 12.22
CA LYS A 107 -4.20 -0.04 12.79
C LYS A 107 -4.55 -1.31 12.05
N TRP A 108 -5.03 -2.30 12.81
CA TRP A 108 -5.65 -3.49 12.26
C TRP A 108 -7.16 -3.25 12.21
N LEU A 109 -7.71 -3.20 11.00
CA LEU A 109 -9.12 -2.84 10.76
C LEU A 109 -9.91 -4.05 10.28
N ASN A 110 -11.12 -4.22 10.82
CA ASN A 110 -12.10 -5.10 10.20
C ASN A 110 -12.60 -4.45 8.91
N THR A 111 -13.13 -5.25 7.98
CA THR A 111 -13.73 -4.68 6.76
C THR A 111 -14.87 -3.71 7.07
N SER A 112 -15.62 -3.96 8.15
CA SER A 112 -16.66 -3.05 8.61
C SER A 112 -16.13 -1.68 9.08
N ASP A 113 -14.85 -1.60 9.47
CA ASP A 113 -14.21 -0.38 9.96
C ASP A 113 -13.28 0.25 8.93
N ILE A 114 -13.24 -0.29 7.72
CA ILE A 114 -12.24 0.10 6.70
C ILE A 114 -12.30 1.60 6.39
N ASN A 115 -13.47 2.22 6.49
CA ASN A 115 -13.67 3.63 6.23
C ASN A 115 -13.55 4.51 7.48
N SER A 116 -13.10 3.95 8.61
CA SER A 116 -12.87 4.74 9.82
C SER A 116 -11.63 5.64 9.75
N VAL A 117 -10.80 5.43 8.75
CA VAL A 117 -9.60 6.24 8.49
C VAL A 117 -9.72 6.91 7.10
N THR A 118 -8.97 8.00 6.90
CA THR A 118 -8.94 8.70 5.61
C THR A 118 -7.80 8.13 4.76
N TRP A 119 -8.15 7.37 3.74
CA TRP A 119 -7.19 6.71 2.86
C TRP A 119 -6.61 7.68 1.82
N ALA A 120 -5.35 7.46 1.45
CA ALA A 120 -4.75 8.12 0.30
C ALA A 120 -5.54 7.77 -0.96
N PRO A 121 -5.77 8.73 -1.88
CA PRO A 121 -6.64 8.51 -3.04
C PRO A 121 -6.28 7.30 -3.89
N ALA A 122 -5.00 7.01 -4.11
CA ALA A 122 -4.58 5.86 -4.93
C ALA A 122 -4.97 4.51 -4.32
N ASP A 123 -5.20 4.45 -3.00
CA ASP A 123 -5.58 3.22 -2.30
C ASP A 123 -7.09 2.95 -2.31
N ILE A 124 -7.90 3.95 -2.63
CA ILE A 124 -9.37 3.83 -2.58
C ILE A 124 -9.91 2.76 -3.52
N PRO A 125 -9.45 2.62 -4.78
CA PRO A 125 -9.94 1.54 -5.64
C PRO A 125 -9.68 0.14 -5.06
N THR A 126 -8.55 -0.05 -4.37
CA THR A 126 -8.27 -1.32 -3.69
C THR A 126 -9.28 -1.57 -2.57
N ILE A 127 -9.62 -0.53 -1.80
CA ILE A 127 -10.64 -0.63 -0.74
C ILE A 127 -11.96 -1.09 -1.34
N ARG A 128 -12.37 -0.50 -2.45
CA ARG A 128 -13.62 -0.89 -3.14
C ARG A 128 -13.57 -2.34 -3.61
N ALA A 129 -12.44 -2.77 -4.17
CA ALA A 129 -12.27 -4.16 -4.61
C ALA A 129 -12.40 -5.15 -3.46
N ILE A 130 -11.82 -4.82 -2.30
CA ILE A 130 -11.93 -5.64 -1.08
C ILE A 130 -13.40 -5.72 -0.62
N MET A 131 -14.08 -4.58 -0.59
CA MET A 131 -15.48 -4.51 -0.12
C MET A 131 -16.43 -5.26 -1.05
N GLU A 132 -16.21 -5.22 -2.36
CA GLU A 132 -17.04 -5.91 -3.34
C GLU A 132 -16.82 -7.42 -3.33
N ALA A 133 -15.65 -7.90 -2.90
CA ALA A 133 -15.32 -9.32 -2.84
C ALA A 133 -15.94 -10.02 -1.61
N ASP A 134 -16.34 -9.28 -0.61
CA ASP A 134 -16.92 -9.82 0.62
C ASP A 134 -18.43 -10.12 0.52
#